data_b2487beffdbe248600d07a7142de93de
#
_entry.id   b2487beffdbe248600d07a7142de93de
#
_cell.length_a   1.000
_cell.length_b   1.000
_cell.length_c   1.000
_cell.angle_alpha   90.00
_cell.angle_beta   90.00
_cell.angle_gamma   90.00
#
_symmetry.space_group_name_H-M   'P 1'
#
loop_
_entity.id
_entity.type
_entity.pdbx_description
1 polymer ?
#
loop_
_entity_poly.entity_id
_entity_poly.type
_entity_poly.pdbx_seq_one_letter_code
_entity_poly.pdbx_strand_id
1 'polypeptide(L)'
;MRTFAYRDAATADGFAVGELLDDATVRDPIDGRPRPIAELTPAPALARTGKVICIGLNYRDHCDEQGVPYPDRPMLFAKFGNALIADGEPIVRPEGCQALDFEVELGVVIGRRATRVTVADAMAHVSGYVVVNDVSARDWQGAKPALAPGERGDGQWLRAKGSDTFLPMGPVFVSAGEIPDPGALRLRSWRIPGSGPDAGRAIPMQDGSAANMVFDIPALIAFVSNAITLEPGDLISTGTPAGVGVFRDPPVFLEPGDVARCEIGGIGQVENRVMDAGTQVP
;
A
#
# COMPACT_ATOMS: atom_id res chain seq x y z
N MET A 1 -15.81 10.05 9.06
CA MET A 1 -15.31 11.17 8.25
C MET A 1 -14.39 10.62 7.16
N ARG A 2 -14.61 11.04 5.92
CA ARG A 2 -13.70 10.75 4.78
C ARG A 2 -12.99 12.04 4.40
N THR A 3 -11.69 11.98 4.16
CA THR A 3 -10.89 13.14 3.74
C THR A 3 -10.08 12.83 2.50
N PHE A 4 -9.71 13.87 1.76
CA PHE A 4 -8.87 13.81 0.58
C PHE A 4 -7.68 14.76 0.75
N ALA A 5 -6.47 14.25 0.57
CA ALA A 5 -5.25 15.01 0.63
C ALA A 5 -4.82 15.49 -0.75
N TYR A 6 -4.38 16.73 -0.88
CA TYR A 6 -3.92 17.32 -2.13
C TYR A 6 -2.80 18.34 -1.90
N ARG A 7 -2.00 18.58 -2.95
CA ARG A 7 -0.94 19.59 -2.90
C ARG A 7 -1.54 20.98 -2.91
N ASP A 8 -1.08 21.84 -2.00
CA ASP A 8 -1.49 23.24 -1.92
C ASP A 8 -0.32 24.11 -1.46
N ALA A 9 0.18 24.95 -2.37
CA ALA A 9 1.29 25.86 -2.13
C ALA A 9 0.96 26.99 -1.13
N ALA A 10 -0.32 27.20 -0.80
CA ALA A 10 -0.74 28.19 0.19
C ALA A 10 -0.56 27.67 1.64
N THR A 11 -0.34 26.38 1.83
CA THR A 11 -0.12 25.78 3.15
C THR A 11 1.38 25.73 3.47
N ALA A 12 1.72 25.80 4.76
CA ALA A 12 3.12 25.75 5.22
C ALA A 12 3.84 24.46 4.83
N ASP A 13 3.12 23.34 4.77
CA ASP A 13 3.64 22.02 4.47
C ASP A 13 3.49 21.63 2.98
N GLY A 14 2.88 22.50 2.16
CA GLY A 14 2.71 22.28 0.73
C GLY A 14 1.56 21.34 0.36
N PHE A 15 0.67 21.00 1.32
CA PHE A 15 -0.54 20.22 1.04
C PHE A 15 -1.67 20.55 2.03
N ALA A 16 -2.88 20.24 1.62
CA ALA A 16 -4.10 20.40 2.39
C ALA A 16 -4.84 19.08 2.52
N VAL A 17 -5.68 18.96 3.56
CA VAL A 17 -6.56 17.80 3.77
C VAL A 17 -7.98 18.33 3.92
N GLY A 18 -8.81 18.12 2.92
CA GLY A 18 -10.20 18.55 2.91
C GLY A 18 -11.17 17.41 3.20
N GLU A 19 -12.39 17.77 3.65
CA GLU A 19 -13.48 16.82 3.83
C GLU A 19 -14.00 16.36 2.47
N LEU A 20 -14.05 15.06 2.23
CA LEU A 20 -14.63 14.48 1.02
C LEU A 20 -16.16 14.54 1.11
N LEU A 21 -16.79 15.37 0.29
CA LEU A 21 -18.23 15.56 0.27
C LEU A 21 -18.95 14.47 -0.51
N ASP A 22 -18.36 14.08 -1.64
CA ASP A 22 -18.73 12.97 -2.51
C ASP A 22 -17.50 12.47 -3.27
N ASP A 23 -17.68 11.55 -4.23
CA ASP A 23 -16.55 10.96 -4.95
C ASP A 23 -15.85 11.91 -5.94
N ALA A 24 -16.35 13.13 -6.14
CA ALA A 24 -15.84 14.12 -7.08
C ALA A 24 -15.49 15.48 -6.43
N THR A 25 -15.84 15.69 -5.15
CA THR A 25 -15.82 17.02 -4.54
C THR A 25 -15.23 16.99 -3.13
N VAL A 26 -14.30 17.89 -2.88
CA VAL A 26 -13.67 18.12 -1.58
C VAL A 26 -14.07 19.50 -1.03
N ARG A 27 -14.36 19.61 0.24
CA ARG A 27 -14.46 20.88 0.97
C ARG A 27 -13.06 21.35 1.33
N ASP A 28 -12.65 22.49 0.76
CA ASP A 28 -11.36 23.11 1.06
C ASP A 28 -11.27 23.49 2.55
N PRO A 29 -10.22 23.11 3.27
CA PRO A 29 -10.08 23.40 4.71
C PRO A 29 -9.75 24.88 4.98
N ILE A 30 -9.31 25.65 3.97
CA ILE A 30 -8.87 27.05 4.14
C ILE A 30 -10.06 28.00 4.01
N ASP A 31 -10.86 27.86 2.95
CA ASP A 31 -11.97 28.78 2.65
C ASP A 31 -13.37 28.15 2.75
N GLY A 32 -13.45 26.85 3.02
CA GLY A 32 -14.68 26.08 3.19
C GLY A 32 -15.44 25.80 1.89
N ARG A 33 -14.91 26.17 0.71
CA ARG A 33 -15.58 26.01 -0.58
C ARG A 33 -15.43 24.59 -1.12
N PRO A 34 -16.46 24.10 -1.84
CA PRO A 34 -16.32 22.87 -2.60
C PRO A 34 -15.34 23.07 -3.76
N ARG A 35 -14.42 22.11 -3.96
CA ARG A 35 -13.46 22.06 -5.07
C ARG A 35 -13.57 20.72 -5.79
N PRO A 36 -13.64 20.70 -7.13
CA PRO A 36 -13.60 19.45 -7.90
C PRO A 36 -12.26 18.72 -7.71
N ILE A 37 -12.31 17.42 -7.38
CA ILE A 37 -11.09 16.59 -7.21
C ILE A 37 -10.27 16.59 -8.51
N ALA A 38 -10.89 16.61 -9.67
CA ALA A 38 -10.21 16.62 -10.96
C ALA A 38 -9.29 17.85 -11.18
N GLU A 39 -9.47 18.92 -10.41
CA GLU A 39 -8.64 20.14 -10.45
C GLU A 39 -7.51 20.12 -9.43
N LEU A 40 -7.45 19.10 -8.56
CA LEU A 40 -6.49 18.99 -7.50
C LEU A 40 -5.36 18.02 -7.87
N THR A 41 -4.15 18.31 -7.43
CA THR A 41 -3.04 17.38 -7.51
C THR A 41 -3.04 16.53 -6.22
N PRO A 42 -3.29 15.21 -6.29
CA PRO A 42 -3.31 14.37 -5.10
C PRO A 42 -2.02 14.42 -4.28
N ALA A 43 -2.15 14.27 -2.97
CA ALA A 43 -1.06 14.01 -2.04
C ALA A 43 -1.35 12.70 -1.30
N PRO A 44 -0.35 12.03 -0.71
CA PRO A 44 -0.62 10.86 0.13
C PRO A 44 -1.58 11.24 1.27
N ALA A 45 -2.53 10.35 1.58
CA ALA A 45 -3.51 10.59 2.67
C ALA A 45 -2.84 10.93 4.02
N LEU A 46 -1.64 10.41 4.22
CA LEU A 46 -0.72 10.80 5.29
C LEU A 46 0.48 11.51 4.65
N ALA A 47 0.56 12.80 4.81
CA ALA A 47 1.66 13.62 4.29
C ALA A 47 3.04 13.18 4.81
N ARG A 48 3.07 12.66 6.02
CA ARG A 48 4.24 12.05 6.64
C ARG A 48 3.77 10.82 7.41
N THR A 49 4.44 9.71 7.21
CA THR A 49 4.29 8.55 8.05
C THR A 49 5.34 8.57 9.16
N GLY A 50 4.99 8.08 10.33
CA GLY A 50 5.95 7.67 11.33
C GLY A 50 6.66 6.37 10.89
N LYS A 51 6.54 5.33 11.71
CA LYS A 51 6.94 3.98 11.31
C LYS A 51 5.93 3.40 10.33
N VAL A 52 6.42 2.71 9.30
CA VAL A 52 5.61 1.87 8.41
C VAL A 52 5.97 0.42 8.70
N ILE A 53 5.11 -0.26 9.43
CA ILE A 53 5.26 -1.67 9.77
C ILE A 53 4.43 -2.48 8.79
N CYS A 54 5.08 -3.36 8.04
CA CYS A 54 4.45 -4.20 7.04
C CYS A 54 4.39 -5.65 7.50
N ILE A 55 3.36 -6.37 7.06
CA ILE A 55 3.09 -7.75 7.48
C ILE A 55 3.21 -8.68 6.27
N GLY A 56 4.18 -9.59 6.30
CA GLY A 56 4.32 -10.63 5.28
C GLY A 56 3.42 -11.84 5.57
N LEU A 57 2.98 -12.54 4.50
CA LEU A 57 2.20 -13.79 4.57
C LEU A 57 0.94 -13.72 5.45
N ASN A 58 0.23 -12.59 5.42
CA ASN A 58 -0.92 -12.39 6.29
C ASN A 58 -2.28 -12.73 5.64
N TYR A 59 -2.31 -13.29 4.45
CA TYR A 59 -3.54 -13.74 3.80
C TYR A 59 -3.45 -15.23 3.48
N ARG A 60 -4.50 -15.97 3.81
CA ARG A 60 -4.56 -17.43 3.60
C ARG A 60 -4.38 -17.81 2.14
N ASP A 61 -5.11 -17.15 1.24
CA ASP A 61 -5.02 -17.35 -0.21
C ASP A 61 -3.62 -17.02 -0.76
N HIS A 62 -2.93 -16.02 -0.17
CA HIS A 62 -1.54 -15.71 -0.54
C HIS A 62 -0.54 -16.76 -0.04
N CYS A 63 -0.77 -17.37 1.12
CA CYS A 63 0.02 -18.53 1.56
C CYS A 63 -0.25 -19.74 0.66
N ASP A 64 -1.51 -19.98 0.30
CA ASP A 64 -1.92 -21.11 -0.54
C ASP A 64 -1.31 -21.03 -1.95
N GLU A 65 -1.29 -19.84 -2.59
CA GLU A 65 -0.64 -19.67 -3.91
C GLU A 65 0.86 -19.91 -3.89
N GLN A 66 1.50 -19.70 -2.73
CA GLN A 66 2.93 -19.97 -2.53
C GLN A 66 3.21 -21.42 -2.13
N GLY A 67 2.18 -22.20 -1.77
CA GLY A 67 2.33 -23.54 -1.20
C GLY A 67 3.05 -23.58 0.14
N VAL A 68 2.93 -22.51 0.95
CA VAL A 68 3.57 -22.40 2.27
C VAL A 68 2.54 -22.50 3.40
N PRO A 69 2.91 -23.00 4.58
CA PRO A 69 2.00 -23.05 5.73
C PRO A 69 1.66 -21.65 6.22
N TYR A 70 0.49 -21.50 6.83
CA TYR A 70 0.13 -20.27 7.50
C TYR A 70 1.09 -20.01 8.67
N PRO A 71 1.58 -18.78 8.85
CA PRO A 71 2.55 -18.49 9.91
C PRO A 71 1.90 -18.56 11.30
N ASP A 72 2.66 -19.02 12.30
CA ASP A 72 2.22 -19.08 13.71
C ASP A 72 2.21 -17.68 14.38
N ARG A 73 2.87 -16.70 13.78
CA ARG A 73 2.98 -15.32 14.26
C ARG A 73 3.18 -14.37 13.09
N PRO A 74 2.76 -13.08 13.20
CA PRO A 74 2.98 -12.08 12.18
C PRO A 74 4.47 -11.94 11.80
N MET A 75 4.78 -11.97 10.51
CA MET A 75 6.11 -11.70 9.99
C MET A 75 6.23 -10.19 9.69
N LEU A 76 7.13 -9.51 10.41
CA LEU A 76 7.28 -8.06 10.32
C LEU A 76 8.43 -7.66 9.43
N PHE A 77 8.21 -6.63 8.61
CA PHE A 77 9.25 -5.88 7.93
C PHE A 77 8.86 -4.38 7.92
N ALA A 78 9.70 -3.53 7.35
CA ALA A 78 9.47 -2.10 7.38
C ALA A 78 9.70 -1.45 6.01
N LYS A 79 8.96 -0.38 5.76
CA LYS A 79 9.26 0.65 4.78
C LYS A 79 9.53 1.97 5.51
N PHE A 80 10.12 2.93 4.82
CA PHE A 80 10.46 4.23 5.38
C PHE A 80 9.76 5.36 4.62
N GLY A 81 9.80 6.56 5.16
CA GLY A 81 9.16 7.73 4.56
C GLY A 81 9.67 8.09 3.16
N ASN A 82 10.90 7.68 2.78
CA ASN A 82 11.42 7.85 1.43
C ASN A 82 10.66 7.03 0.37
N ALA A 83 10.02 5.94 0.78
CA ALA A 83 9.25 5.11 -0.12
C ALA A 83 7.86 5.70 -0.45
N LEU A 84 7.36 6.65 0.35
CA LEU A 84 6.02 7.21 0.21
C LEU A 84 5.92 8.11 -1.02
N ILE A 85 4.93 7.81 -1.87
CA ILE A 85 4.54 8.64 -3.01
C ILE A 85 3.02 8.77 -3.11
N ALA A 86 2.56 9.83 -3.79
CA ALA A 86 1.16 10.11 -4.04
C ALA A 86 0.59 9.30 -5.21
N ASP A 87 -0.73 9.31 -5.32
CA ASP A 87 -1.45 8.93 -6.53
C ASP A 87 -0.97 9.76 -7.72
N GLY A 88 -0.67 9.11 -8.85
CA GLY A 88 -0.15 9.74 -10.07
C GLY A 88 1.38 9.97 -10.08
N GLU A 89 2.07 9.95 -8.94
CA GLU A 89 3.54 10.03 -8.92
C GLU A 89 4.17 8.72 -9.41
N PRO A 90 5.36 8.74 -10.06
CA PRO A 90 5.92 7.54 -10.66
C PRO A 90 6.52 6.57 -9.62
N ILE A 91 6.28 5.27 -9.81
CA ILE A 91 7.10 4.21 -9.21
C ILE A 91 8.40 4.15 -10.01
N VAL A 92 9.54 4.39 -9.36
CA VAL A 92 10.86 4.34 -10.00
C VAL A 92 11.46 2.96 -9.83
N ARG A 93 11.60 2.21 -10.94
CA ARG A 93 12.31 0.94 -10.95
C ARG A 93 13.81 1.19 -10.77
N PRO A 94 14.43 0.73 -9.68
CA PRO A 94 15.86 0.95 -9.44
C PRO A 94 16.72 0.23 -10.48
N GLU A 95 17.92 0.75 -10.74
CA GLU A 95 18.90 0.09 -11.61
C GLU A 95 19.24 -1.31 -11.09
N GLY A 96 19.19 -2.29 -11.98
CA GLY A 96 19.45 -3.69 -11.67
C GLY A 96 18.24 -4.48 -11.14
N CYS A 97 17.10 -3.84 -10.88
CA CYS A 97 15.85 -4.54 -10.56
C CYS A 97 15.23 -5.12 -11.84
N GLN A 98 15.05 -6.44 -11.89
CA GLN A 98 14.49 -7.16 -13.04
C GLN A 98 13.10 -7.73 -12.77
N ALA A 99 12.65 -7.75 -11.52
CA ALA A 99 11.40 -8.38 -11.11
C ALA A 99 10.60 -7.46 -10.19
N LEU A 100 10.17 -6.30 -10.74
CA LEU A 100 9.34 -5.35 -10.04
C LEU A 100 7.89 -5.85 -9.98
N ASP A 101 7.33 -5.94 -8.78
CA ASP A 101 5.98 -6.42 -8.51
C ASP A 101 5.23 -5.44 -7.61
N PHE A 102 3.94 -5.65 -7.42
CA PHE A 102 3.10 -4.78 -6.62
C PHE A 102 2.02 -5.55 -5.86
N GLU A 103 1.56 -5.00 -4.75
CA GLU A 103 0.72 -5.65 -3.77
C GLU A 103 -0.30 -4.67 -3.21
N VAL A 104 -1.60 -4.87 -3.49
CA VAL A 104 -2.64 -4.06 -2.85
C VAL A 104 -2.76 -4.44 -1.38
N GLU A 105 -2.69 -3.45 -0.49
CA GLU A 105 -2.77 -3.66 0.94
C GLU A 105 -3.67 -2.64 1.64
N LEU A 106 -4.35 -3.09 2.71
CA LEU A 106 -5.05 -2.21 3.62
C LEU A 106 -4.04 -1.57 4.57
N GLY A 107 -3.92 -0.26 4.51
CA GLY A 107 -3.15 0.53 5.47
C GLY A 107 -3.99 0.90 6.68
N VAL A 108 -3.56 0.50 7.88
CA VAL A 108 -4.19 0.85 9.16
C VAL A 108 -3.42 1.98 9.80
N VAL A 109 -4.05 3.12 10.01
CA VAL A 109 -3.44 4.32 10.57
C VAL A 109 -3.66 4.36 12.08
N ILE A 110 -2.57 4.47 12.83
CA ILE A 110 -2.61 4.61 14.28
C ILE A 110 -2.97 6.04 14.67
N GLY A 111 -3.95 6.20 15.53
CA GLY A 111 -4.42 7.51 16.02
C GLY A 111 -4.11 7.79 17.49
N ARG A 112 -3.82 6.74 18.26
CA ARG A 112 -3.43 6.83 19.67
C ARG A 112 -2.25 5.94 19.96
N ARG A 113 -1.33 6.43 20.78
CA ARG A 113 -0.17 5.67 21.21
C ARG A 113 -0.58 4.29 21.76
N ALA A 114 0.03 3.23 21.21
CA ALA A 114 -0.19 1.84 21.61
C ALA A 114 1.12 1.17 22.04
N THR A 115 1.18 0.75 23.30
CA THR A 115 2.32 0.03 23.89
C THR A 115 1.78 -1.13 24.68
N ARG A 116 2.11 -2.36 24.28
CA ARG A 116 1.66 -3.60 24.92
C ARG A 116 0.15 -3.63 25.16
N VAL A 117 -0.61 -3.24 24.15
CA VAL A 117 -2.08 -3.27 24.20
C VAL A 117 -2.60 -4.69 24.01
N THR A 118 -3.75 -4.97 24.61
CA THR A 118 -4.42 -6.26 24.41
C THR A 118 -5.17 -6.28 23.07
N VAL A 119 -5.51 -7.47 22.57
CA VAL A 119 -6.35 -7.61 21.37
C VAL A 119 -7.70 -6.90 21.56
N ALA A 120 -8.28 -6.99 22.76
CA ALA A 120 -9.56 -6.36 23.08
C ALA A 120 -9.53 -4.82 23.00
N ASP A 121 -8.39 -4.21 23.31
CA ASP A 121 -8.24 -2.75 23.33
C ASP A 121 -7.68 -2.19 22.02
N ALA A 122 -7.16 -3.04 21.13
CA ALA A 122 -6.38 -2.65 19.98
C ALA A 122 -7.09 -1.68 19.03
N MET A 123 -8.36 -1.92 18.72
CA MET A 123 -9.14 -1.08 17.80
C MET A 123 -9.36 0.35 18.31
N ALA A 124 -9.28 0.59 19.63
CA ALA A 124 -9.35 1.95 20.21
C ALA A 124 -8.13 2.82 19.85
N HIS A 125 -7.09 2.24 19.25
CA HIS A 125 -5.89 2.93 18.82
C HIS A 125 -5.87 3.25 17.32
N VAL A 126 -6.85 2.75 16.54
CA VAL A 126 -6.97 2.99 15.10
C VAL A 126 -7.69 4.30 14.84
N SER A 127 -7.10 5.18 14.02
CA SER A 127 -7.79 6.39 13.53
C SER A 127 -8.58 6.14 12.26
N GLY A 128 -8.08 5.27 11.37
CA GLY A 128 -8.73 4.98 10.10
C GLY A 128 -7.86 4.18 9.15
N TYR A 129 -8.22 4.23 7.88
CA TYR A 129 -7.72 3.36 6.83
C TYR A 129 -7.36 4.12 5.56
N VAL A 130 -6.36 3.61 4.84
CA VAL A 130 -5.89 4.12 3.55
C VAL A 130 -5.61 2.95 2.60
N VAL A 131 -5.57 3.22 1.30
CA VAL A 131 -5.06 2.27 0.30
C VAL A 131 -3.56 2.46 0.18
N VAL A 132 -2.80 1.38 0.22
CA VAL A 132 -1.37 1.39 -0.07
C VAL A 132 -1.01 0.29 -1.06
N ASN A 133 0.13 0.49 -1.74
CA ASN A 133 0.74 -0.48 -2.62
C ASN A 133 2.13 -0.83 -2.08
N ASP A 134 2.33 -2.07 -1.65
CA ASP A 134 3.63 -2.58 -1.21
C ASP A 134 4.46 -3.03 -2.42
N VAL A 135 5.04 -2.06 -3.14
CA VAL A 135 5.91 -2.33 -4.29
C VAL A 135 7.14 -3.12 -3.84
N SER A 136 7.50 -4.13 -4.65
CA SER A 136 8.47 -5.16 -4.29
C SER A 136 9.43 -5.48 -5.42
N ALA A 137 10.73 -5.41 -5.17
CA ALA A 137 11.77 -5.96 -6.05
C ALA A 137 12.01 -7.43 -5.68
N ARG A 138 11.35 -8.36 -6.38
CA ARG A 138 11.33 -9.78 -6.00
C ARG A 138 12.69 -10.45 -6.09
N ASP A 139 13.47 -10.09 -7.10
CA ASP A 139 14.85 -10.56 -7.27
C ASP A 139 15.78 -10.15 -6.10
N TRP A 140 15.52 -9.02 -5.46
CA TRP A 140 16.25 -8.60 -4.26
C TRP A 140 15.67 -9.18 -2.97
N GLN A 141 14.37 -9.42 -2.94
CA GLN A 141 13.69 -10.04 -1.79
C GLN A 141 14.14 -11.49 -1.55
N GLY A 142 14.49 -12.19 -2.62
CA GLY A 142 14.91 -13.59 -2.57
C GLY A 142 14.05 -14.53 -3.40
N ALA A 143 12.92 -14.08 -3.93
CA ALA A 143 12.13 -14.81 -4.91
C ALA A 143 12.63 -14.47 -6.32
N LYS A 144 13.72 -15.08 -6.76
CA LYS A 144 14.17 -14.95 -8.16
C LYS A 144 13.44 -15.97 -9.03
N PRO A 145 12.58 -15.56 -9.96
CA PRO A 145 11.83 -16.48 -10.82
C PRO A 145 12.72 -17.33 -11.73
N ALA A 146 14.01 -17.00 -11.86
CA ALA A 146 14.99 -17.65 -12.71
C ALA A 146 16.23 -18.14 -11.96
N LEU A 147 16.12 -18.42 -10.64
CA LEU A 147 17.23 -19.04 -9.93
C LEU A 147 17.41 -20.48 -10.40
N ALA A 148 18.65 -20.85 -10.75
CA ALA A 148 19.03 -22.23 -10.92
C ALA A 148 18.88 -22.99 -9.58
N PRO A 149 18.64 -24.31 -9.62
CA PRO A 149 18.56 -25.11 -8.40
C PRO A 149 19.79 -24.91 -7.51
N GLY A 150 19.58 -24.49 -6.26
CA GLY A 150 20.65 -24.22 -5.30
C GLY A 150 21.15 -22.78 -5.23
N GLU A 151 20.76 -21.89 -6.13
CA GLU A 151 21.02 -20.45 -5.99
C GLU A 151 20.12 -19.84 -4.94
N ARG A 152 20.68 -18.89 -4.16
CA ARG A 152 19.91 -18.09 -3.19
C ARG A 152 19.61 -16.72 -3.79
N GLY A 153 18.43 -16.22 -3.55
CA GLY A 153 18.12 -14.80 -3.75
C GLY A 153 18.98 -13.90 -2.87
N ASP A 154 18.98 -12.60 -3.12
CA ASP A 154 19.78 -11.65 -2.34
C ASP A 154 19.38 -11.63 -0.86
N GLY A 155 18.11 -11.95 -0.54
CA GLY A 155 17.58 -11.97 0.83
C GLY A 155 17.56 -10.58 1.47
N GLN A 156 17.60 -9.52 0.66
CA GLN A 156 17.71 -8.14 1.12
C GLN A 156 16.31 -7.46 1.19
N TRP A 157 15.52 -7.90 2.14
CA TRP A 157 14.15 -7.41 2.29
C TRP A 157 14.05 -5.90 2.44
N LEU A 158 14.97 -5.30 3.20
CA LEU A 158 14.98 -3.86 3.39
C LEU A 158 15.13 -3.12 2.05
N ARG A 159 16.07 -3.55 1.20
CA ARG A 159 16.30 -2.99 -0.12
C ARG A 159 15.12 -3.28 -1.06
N ALA A 160 14.59 -4.50 -1.02
CA ALA A 160 13.52 -4.95 -1.90
C ALA A 160 12.19 -4.24 -1.67
N LYS A 161 11.93 -3.81 -0.44
CA LYS A 161 10.66 -3.22 0.01
C LYS A 161 10.77 -1.73 0.37
N GLY A 162 11.94 -1.28 0.82
CA GLY A 162 12.18 0.08 1.32
C GLY A 162 12.86 1.03 0.32
N SER A 163 12.96 0.65 -0.96
CA SER A 163 13.48 1.54 -2.02
C SER A 163 12.58 2.77 -2.18
N ASP A 164 13.14 3.84 -2.70
CA ASP A 164 12.41 5.07 -3.00
C ASP A 164 11.19 4.77 -3.88
N THR A 165 10.08 5.43 -3.60
CA THR A 165 8.80 5.29 -4.33
C THR A 165 8.05 3.96 -4.15
N PHE A 166 8.50 3.07 -3.27
CA PHE A 166 7.93 1.72 -3.12
C PHE A 166 6.74 1.64 -2.14
N LEU A 167 6.16 2.79 -1.76
CA LEU A 167 4.94 2.88 -0.96
C LEU A 167 3.96 3.91 -1.55
N PRO A 168 3.40 3.67 -2.73
CA PRO A 168 2.29 4.46 -3.20
C PRO A 168 1.13 4.43 -2.20
N MET A 169 0.58 5.60 -1.87
CA MET A 169 -0.55 5.76 -0.97
C MET A 169 -1.64 6.61 -1.62
N GLY A 170 -2.87 6.11 -1.61
CA GLY A 170 -4.03 6.84 -2.10
C GLY A 170 -4.28 8.13 -1.30
N PRO A 171 -4.96 9.10 -1.90
CA PRO A 171 -5.21 10.40 -1.28
C PRO A 171 -6.35 10.37 -0.25
N VAL A 172 -7.12 9.29 -0.20
CA VAL A 172 -8.30 9.19 0.66
C VAL A 172 -7.96 8.49 1.98
N PHE A 173 -8.28 9.17 3.09
CA PHE A 173 -8.33 8.58 4.41
C PHE A 173 -9.79 8.42 4.85
N VAL A 174 -10.13 7.25 5.38
CA VAL A 174 -11.46 6.95 5.93
C VAL A 174 -11.33 6.64 7.42
N SER A 175 -12.03 7.41 8.26
CA SER A 175 -11.96 7.20 9.71
C SER A 175 -12.53 5.82 10.12
N ALA A 176 -12.00 5.25 11.19
CA ALA A 176 -12.39 3.92 11.67
C ALA A 176 -13.91 3.78 11.92
N GLY A 177 -14.57 4.87 12.34
CA GLY A 177 -16.02 4.89 12.56
C GLY A 177 -16.86 4.74 11.29
N GLU A 178 -16.31 5.03 10.10
CA GLU A 178 -16.99 4.85 8.81
C GLU A 178 -16.89 3.41 8.30
N ILE A 179 -15.95 2.63 8.82
CA ILE A 179 -15.71 1.23 8.44
C ILE A 179 -15.81 0.37 9.70
N PRO A 180 -17.03 0.01 10.10
CA PRO A 180 -17.23 -0.75 11.35
C PRO A 180 -16.69 -2.18 11.26
N ASP A 181 -16.61 -2.76 10.06
CA ASP A 181 -16.04 -4.07 9.80
C ASP A 181 -14.97 -3.99 8.70
N PRO A 182 -13.71 -3.72 9.04
CA PRO A 182 -12.63 -3.71 8.07
C PRO A 182 -12.33 -5.09 7.46
N GLY A 183 -12.77 -6.19 8.09
CA GLY A 183 -12.68 -7.54 7.54
C GLY A 183 -13.54 -7.75 6.29
N ALA A 184 -14.62 -6.99 6.12
CA ALA A 184 -15.49 -7.06 4.96
C ALA A 184 -14.92 -6.36 3.71
N LEU A 185 -13.83 -5.63 3.82
CA LEU A 185 -13.24 -4.88 2.72
C LEU A 185 -12.71 -5.80 1.62
N ARG A 186 -12.96 -5.41 0.36
CA ARG A 186 -12.44 -6.09 -0.83
C ARG A 186 -11.24 -5.33 -1.35
N LEU A 187 -10.16 -6.06 -1.62
CA LEU A 187 -8.90 -5.53 -2.13
C LEU A 187 -8.72 -6.01 -3.57
N ARG A 188 -8.49 -5.09 -4.50
CA ARG A 188 -8.33 -5.40 -5.92
C ARG A 188 -7.12 -4.67 -6.49
N SER A 189 -6.44 -5.30 -7.44
CA SER A 189 -5.39 -4.63 -8.19
C SER A 189 -5.41 -4.99 -9.67
N TRP A 190 -4.87 -4.08 -10.49
CA TRP A 190 -4.75 -4.23 -11.94
C TRP A 190 -3.37 -3.78 -12.40
N ARG A 191 -2.83 -4.49 -13.38
CA ARG A 191 -1.75 -4.01 -14.22
C ARG A 191 -2.34 -3.43 -15.49
N ILE A 192 -1.88 -2.27 -15.92
CA ILE A 192 -2.25 -1.63 -17.17
C ILE A 192 -0.96 -1.52 -18.00
N PRO A 193 -0.74 -2.40 -18.99
CA PRO A 193 0.49 -2.38 -19.79
C PRO A 193 0.65 -1.06 -20.55
N GLY A 194 1.87 -0.51 -20.53
CA GLY A 194 2.21 0.71 -21.26
C GLY A 194 2.47 0.49 -22.75
N SER A 195 2.66 -0.78 -23.16
CA SER A 195 2.99 -1.17 -24.53
C SER A 195 2.47 -2.57 -24.88
N GLY A 196 2.59 -2.96 -26.13
CA GLY A 196 2.16 -4.28 -26.59
C GLY A 196 0.66 -4.36 -26.93
N PRO A 197 0.17 -5.61 -27.18
CA PRO A 197 -1.21 -5.82 -27.67
C PRO A 197 -2.28 -5.44 -26.63
N ASP A 198 -1.95 -5.46 -25.36
CA ASP A 198 -2.86 -5.09 -24.26
C ASP A 198 -2.61 -3.68 -23.70
N ALA A 199 -1.87 -2.83 -24.42
CA ALA A 199 -1.57 -1.46 -23.96
C ALA A 199 -2.84 -0.70 -23.60
N GLY A 200 -2.85 -0.07 -22.41
CA GLY A 200 -3.99 0.69 -21.88
C GLY A 200 -5.14 -0.14 -21.32
N ARG A 201 -5.11 -1.48 -21.44
CA ARG A 201 -6.15 -2.36 -20.91
C ARG A 201 -5.85 -2.71 -19.45
N ALA A 202 -6.82 -2.47 -18.56
CA ALA A 202 -6.69 -2.91 -17.17
C ALA A 202 -6.83 -4.45 -17.05
N ILE A 203 -5.73 -5.10 -16.72
CA ILE A 203 -5.66 -6.57 -16.54
C ILE A 203 -5.76 -6.84 -15.03
N PRO A 204 -6.80 -7.57 -14.58
CA PRO A 204 -6.95 -7.90 -13.17
C PRO A 204 -5.79 -8.75 -12.65
N MET A 205 -5.24 -8.37 -11.52
CA MET A 205 -4.15 -9.07 -10.84
C MET A 205 -4.65 -9.72 -9.55
N GLN A 206 -5.08 -8.95 -8.60
CA GLN A 206 -5.56 -9.42 -7.31
C GLN A 206 -7.05 -9.11 -7.15
N ASP A 207 -7.77 -10.00 -6.46
CA ASP A 207 -9.16 -9.83 -6.09
C ASP A 207 -9.44 -10.64 -4.82
N GLY A 208 -9.17 -10.04 -3.68
CA GLY A 208 -9.23 -10.67 -2.36
C GLY A 208 -10.11 -9.93 -1.37
N SER A 209 -10.21 -10.48 -0.18
CA SER A 209 -10.98 -9.93 0.94
C SER A 209 -10.14 -9.88 2.20
N ALA A 210 -10.27 -8.80 2.97
CA ALA A 210 -9.63 -8.67 4.27
C ALA A 210 -10.09 -9.76 5.28
N ALA A 211 -11.22 -10.44 5.02
CA ALA A 211 -11.63 -11.62 5.79
C ALA A 211 -10.64 -12.81 5.68
N ASN A 212 -9.81 -12.81 4.64
CA ASN A 212 -8.78 -13.85 4.44
C ASN A 212 -7.51 -13.62 5.26
N MET A 213 -7.42 -12.55 6.04
CA MET A 213 -6.27 -12.35 6.92
C MET A 213 -6.06 -13.53 7.85
N VAL A 214 -4.81 -13.95 8.02
CA VAL A 214 -4.38 -14.95 9.02
C VAL A 214 -4.47 -14.34 10.41
N PHE A 215 -3.95 -13.12 10.55
CA PHE A 215 -4.04 -12.30 11.76
C PHE A 215 -4.84 -11.05 11.46
N ASP A 216 -5.94 -10.86 12.16
CA ASP A 216 -6.79 -9.67 12.04
C ASP A 216 -6.10 -8.41 12.59
N ILE A 217 -6.68 -7.25 12.31
CA ILE A 217 -6.10 -5.95 12.73
C ILE A 217 -5.85 -5.87 14.23
N PRO A 218 -6.79 -6.28 15.12
CA PRO A 218 -6.52 -6.32 16.55
C PRO A 218 -5.32 -7.16 16.94
N ALA A 219 -5.18 -8.36 16.37
CA ALA A 219 -4.05 -9.24 16.63
C ALA A 219 -2.72 -8.62 16.15
N LEU A 220 -2.71 -7.98 14.99
CA LEU A 220 -1.53 -7.28 14.46
C LEU A 220 -1.08 -6.15 15.39
N ILE A 221 -2.01 -5.28 15.82
CA ILE A 221 -1.69 -4.17 16.72
C ILE A 221 -1.17 -4.68 18.07
N ALA A 222 -1.83 -5.69 18.64
CA ALA A 222 -1.39 -6.28 19.91
C ALA A 222 0.01 -6.89 19.78
N PHE A 223 0.27 -7.63 18.70
CA PHE A 223 1.57 -8.27 18.46
C PHE A 223 2.68 -7.22 18.26
N VAL A 224 2.47 -6.25 17.37
CA VAL A 224 3.47 -5.20 17.09
C VAL A 224 3.73 -4.36 18.33
N SER A 225 2.67 -3.91 19.04
CA SER A 225 2.81 -3.02 20.20
C SER A 225 3.47 -3.69 21.40
N ASN A 226 3.56 -5.02 21.43
CA ASN A 226 4.28 -5.75 22.46
C ASN A 226 5.80 -5.48 22.44
N ALA A 227 6.35 -5.25 21.25
CA ALA A 227 7.79 -5.02 21.05
C ALA A 227 8.10 -3.59 20.57
N ILE A 228 7.22 -2.99 19.77
CA ILE A 228 7.41 -1.69 19.10
C ILE A 228 6.26 -0.78 19.48
N THR A 229 6.52 0.25 20.25
CA THR A 229 5.50 1.28 20.54
C THR A 229 5.02 1.91 19.23
N LEU A 230 3.71 1.89 19.02
CA LEU A 230 3.07 2.60 17.91
C LEU A 230 2.66 4.00 18.37
N GLU A 231 2.95 4.99 17.55
CA GLU A 231 2.61 6.39 17.79
C GLU A 231 1.54 6.89 16.79
N PRO A 232 0.81 7.96 17.10
CA PRO A 232 -0.09 8.57 16.13
C PRO A 232 0.62 8.90 14.82
N GLY A 233 0.02 8.50 13.69
CA GLY A 233 0.61 8.65 12.35
C GLY A 233 1.49 7.46 11.90
N ASP A 234 1.73 6.47 12.75
CA ASP A 234 2.31 5.20 12.30
C ASP A 234 1.31 4.44 11.43
N LEU A 235 1.83 3.69 10.48
CA LEU A 235 1.06 2.86 9.55
C LEU A 235 1.38 1.38 9.74
N ILE A 236 0.35 0.54 9.79
CA ILE A 236 0.47 -0.91 9.62
C ILE A 236 -0.08 -1.26 8.23
N SER A 237 0.77 -1.79 7.35
CA SER A 237 0.39 -2.36 6.07
C SER A 237 0.12 -3.85 6.28
N THR A 238 -1.13 -4.28 6.05
CA THR A 238 -1.67 -5.52 6.66
C THR A 238 -1.34 -6.80 5.90
N GLY A 239 -0.56 -6.70 4.82
CA GLY A 239 -0.32 -7.79 3.90
C GLY A 239 -1.28 -7.77 2.71
N THR A 240 -1.02 -8.62 1.74
CA THR A 240 -1.68 -8.65 0.44
C THR A 240 -2.39 -9.99 0.20
N PRO A 241 -3.53 -10.02 -0.53
CA PRO A 241 -4.15 -11.26 -0.97
C PRO A 241 -3.40 -11.90 -2.16
N ALA A 242 -3.80 -13.11 -2.56
CA ALA A 242 -3.28 -13.83 -3.72
C ALA A 242 -3.41 -13.02 -5.03
N GLY A 243 -2.59 -13.39 -6.02
CA GLY A 243 -2.61 -12.87 -7.38
C GLY A 243 -1.47 -11.91 -7.69
N VAL A 244 -0.44 -11.82 -6.83
CA VAL A 244 0.78 -11.06 -7.10
C VAL A 244 1.51 -11.61 -8.33
N GLY A 245 2.33 -10.76 -8.97
CA GLY A 245 2.95 -11.08 -10.24
C GLY A 245 3.93 -12.25 -10.19
N VAL A 246 4.72 -12.35 -9.12
CA VAL A 246 5.79 -13.36 -9.00
C VAL A 246 5.28 -14.81 -8.94
N PHE A 247 4.06 -15.05 -8.45
CA PHE A 247 3.48 -16.40 -8.33
C PHE A 247 2.53 -16.76 -9.47
N ARG A 248 2.44 -15.95 -10.51
CA ARG A 248 1.70 -16.30 -11.73
C ARG A 248 2.49 -17.27 -12.60
N ASP A 249 1.79 -18.00 -13.43
CA ASP A 249 2.39 -18.91 -14.43
C ASP A 249 1.94 -18.48 -15.85
N PRO A 250 2.89 -17.90 -16.67
CA PRO A 250 4.22 -17.43 -16.28
C PRO A 250 4.20 -16.23 -15.34
N PRO A 251 5.27 -15.95 -14.57
CA PRO A 251 5.39 -14.75 -13.74
C PRO A 251 5.20 -13.46 -14.55
N VAL A 252 4.55 -12.48 -13.94
CA VAL A 252 4.22 -11.18 -14.55
C VAL A 252 4.79 -10.06 -13.70
N PHE A 253 5.72 -9.28 -14.23
CA PHE A 253 6.32 -8.14 -13.57
C PHE A 253 5.92 -6.82 -14.21
N LEU A 254 6.05 -5.74 -13.45
CA LEU A 254 5.86 -4.39 -13.96
C LEU A 254 7.06 -3.96 -14.80
N GLU A 255 6.76 -3.44 -15.98
CA GLU A 255 7.74 -2.85 -16.88
C GLU A 255 7.58 -1.33 -16.96
N PRO A 256 8.64 -0.59 -17.34
CA PRO A 256 8.54 0.85 -17.58
C PRO A 256 7.42 1.18 -18.57
N GLY A 257 6.59 2.15 -18.19
CA GLY A 257 5.39 2.52 -18.93
C GLY A 257 4.11 1.85 -18.43
N ASP A 258 4.20 0.73 -17.73
CA ASP A 258 3.03 0.11 -17.09
C ASP A 258 2.47 1.00 -15.99
N VAL A 259 1.20 0.77 -15.67
CA VAL A 259 0.55 1.41 -14.53
C VAL A 259 0.06 0.32 -13.58
N ALA A 260 0.40 0.46 -12.31
CA ALA A 260 -0.14 -0.32 -11.21
C ALA A 260 -1.31 0.43 -10.59
N ARG A 261 -2.48 -0.23 -10.50
CA ARG A 261 -3.66 0.30 -9.81
C ARG A 261 -4.01 -0.63 -8.66
N CYS A 262 -4.19 -0.04 -7.47
CA CYS A 262 -4.68 -0.72 -6.27
C CYS A 262 -5.94 -0.02 -5.78
N GLU A 263 -6.97 -0.79 -5.43
CA GLU A 263 -8.27 -0.28 -4.98
C GLU A 263 -8.76 -1.07 -3.77
N ILE A 264 -9.35 -0.38 -2.81
CA ILE A 264 -10.09 -1.00 -1.70
C ILE A 264 -11.48 -0.41 -1.67
N GLY A 265 -12.49 -1.29 -1.77
CA GLY A 265 -13.89 -0.90 -1.74
C GLY A 265 -14.24 -0.10 -0.48
N GLY A 266 -14.94 1.02 -0.63
CA GLY A 266 -15.29 1.90 0.48
C GLY A 266 -14.19 2.87 0.94
N ILE A 267 -12.93 2.71 0.46
CA ILE A 267 -11.83 3.63 0.75
C ILE A 267 -11.49 4.46 -0.49
N GLY A 268 -11.02 3.82 -1.56
CA GLY A 268 -10.59 4.49 -2.78
C GLY A 268 -9.54 3.68 -3.52
N GLN A 269 -8.70 4.38 -4.28
CA GLN A 269 -7.66 3.78 -5.10
C GLN A 269 -6.35 4.58 -5.06
N VAL A 270 -5.28 3.96 -5.55
CA VAL A 270 -4.00 4.59 -5.91
C VAL A 270 -3.54 4.02 -7.25
N GLU A 271 -3.06 4.88 -8.13
CA GLU A 271 -2.61 4.51 -9.48
C GLU A 271 -1.27 5.19 -9.80
N ASN A 272 -0.28 4.40 -10.19
CA ASN A 272 1.08 4.92 -10.41
C ASN A 272 1.71 4.27 -11.63
N ARG A 273 2.32 5.11 -12.48
CA ARG A 273 3.08 4.67 -13.65
C ARG A 273 4.49 4.25 -13.22
N VAL A 274 5.00 3.19 -13.82
CA VAL A 274 6.38 2.73 -13.64
C VAL A 274 7.32 3.47 -14.59
N MET A 275 8.47 3.91 -14.06
CA MET A 275 9.57 4.52 -14.83
C MET A 275 10.89 3.87 -14.43
N ASP A 276 11.88 3.88 -15.32
CA ASP A 276 13.25 3.49 -14.96
C ASP A 276 13.98 4.61 -14.21
N ALA A 277 14.89 4.22 -13.32
CA ALA A 277 15.83 5.15 -12.71
C ALA A 277 16.62 5.90 -13.81
N GLY A 278 16.79 7.22 -13.62
CA GLY A 278 17.46 8.09 -14.61
C GLY A 278 16.57 8.61 -15.74
N THR A 279 15.31 8.18 -15.85
CA THR A 279 14.35 8.80 -16.75
C THR A 279 13.91 10.14 -16.15
N GLN A 280 14.06 11.23 -16.91
CA GLN A 280 13.52 12.52 -16.47
C GLN A 280 11.99 12.46 -16.47
N VAL A 281 11.37 12.86 -15.37
CA VAL A 281 9.92 13.09 -15.30
C VAL A 281 9.62 14.27 -16.21
N PRO A 282 8.72 14.14 -17.19
CA PRO A 282 8.37 15.22 -18.12
C PRO A 282 7.72 16.40 -17.40
#